data_6b345e5fb22ff56035f7e8b9690a932e
#
_entry.id   6b345e5fb22ff56035f7e8b9690a932e
#
_cell.length_a   1.000
_cell.length_b   1.000
_cell.length_c   1.000
_cell.angle_alpha   90.00
_cell.angle_beta   90.00
_cell.angle_gamma   90.00
#
_symmetry.space_group_name_H-M   'P 1'
#
loop_
_entity.id
_entity.type
_entity.pdbx_description
1 polymer ?
#
loop_
_entity_poly.entity_id
_entity_poly.type
_entity_poly.pdbx_seq_one_letter_code
_entity_poly.pdbx_strand_id
1 'polypeptide(L)'
;MIHKIKHFIILSAIAFNFHSVQASTDQEAKKSLLIDELIQEHGFDEQYVLNIFENMKFLPELIESISRPAERTKTWPEYRKIFVTNKRIAAGVLFAKQHGEAIDRAAREMGVPKKILLGILGVETYFGRIQGNYKVVDSLYTLATGYPPRSKFFRSELINLFYLCREEGLSILDIKGSYAGAMGAPQFISSSYRNYAVDGNADGKIDLFNSWDDVLMSIGNYLKKNGWDKSGLIYSRYPRNDTKLSNLASKTIKPTSTIQDLLDEGIKIDGFEEDDIAQLIQLDGLDDKDDSYIGHHNFYVITTYNRNVMYALVVIQLGEAIDSYLD
;
A
#
# COMPACT_ATOMS: atom_id res chain seq x y z
N MET A 1 40.33 42.87 12.27
CA MET A 1 39.06 42.27 11.81
C MET A 1 39.19 40.77 11.52
N ILE A 2 40.27 40.12 11.89
CA ILE A 2 40.61 38.72 11.55
C ILE A 2 40.36 37.75 12.76
N HIS A 3 40.16 38.27 13.96
CA HIS A 3 40.02 37.42 15.18
C HIS A 3 38.60 36.95 15.52
N LYS A 4 37.54 37.49 14.91
CA LYS A 4 36.13 37.08 15.18
C LYS A 4 35.62 35.90 14.31
N ILE A 5 36.31 35.56 13.23
CA ILE A 5 35.88 34.51 12.29
C ILE A 5 36.29 33.11 12.81
N LYS A 6 37.39 32.98 13.54
CA LYS A 6 37.86 31.67 14.06
C LYS A 6 36.98 31.07 15.16
N HIS A 7 36.26 31.89 15.94
CA HIS A 7 35.41 31.39 17.04
C HIS A 7 34.04 30.88 16.52
N PHE A 8 33.55 31.38 15.40
CA PHE A 8 32.27 30.95 14.81
C PHE A 8 32.37 29.57 14.13
N ILE A 9 33.52 29.24 13.54
CA ILE A 9 33.72 27.93 12.88
C ILE A 9 33.92 26.82 13.91
N ILE A 10 34.53 27.09 15.06
CA ILE A 10 34.73 26.07 16.13
C ILE A 10 33.42 25.75 16.85
N LEU A 11 32.56 26.75 17.09
CA LEU A 11 31.23 26.50 17.71
C LEU A 11 30.29 25.73 16.78
N SER A 12 30.31 25.96 15.48
CA SER A 12 29.50 25.19 14.55
C SER A 12 29.98 23.73 14.38
N ALA A 13 31.29 23.49 14.41
CA ALA A 13 31.86 22.15 14.35
C ALA A 13 31.58 21.33 15.64
N ILE A 14 31.59 21.97 16.82
CA ILE A 14 31.27 21.33 18.09
C ILE A 14 29.77 21.01 18.17
N ALA A 15 28.89 21.93 17.73
CA ALA A 15 27.44 21.68 17.70
C ALA A 15 27.07 20.56 16.72
N PHE A 16 27.74 20.48 15.57
CA PHE A 16 27.51 19.41 14.59
C PHE A 16 27.94 18.04 15.11
N ASN A 17 29.09 17.96 15.83
CA ASN A 17 29.55 16.73 16.47
C ASN A 17 28.63 16.29 17.61
N PHE A 18 28.09 17.21 18.44
CA PHE A 18 27.15 16.88 19.49
C PHE A 18 25.85 16.30 18.97
N HIS A 19 25.28 16.85 17.88
CA HIS A 19 24.07 16.33 17.26
C HIS A 19 24.26 14.94 16.64
N SER A 20 25.40 14.69 16.01
CA SER A 20 25.70 13.37 15.42
C SER A 20 25.94 12.30 16.49
N VAL A 21 26.61 12.61 17.60
CA VAL A 21 26.81 11.70 18.72
C VAL A 21 25.48 11.39 19.43
N GLN A 22 24.64 12.40 19.65
CA GLN A 22 23.33 12.22 20.28
C GLN A 22 22.40 11.35 19.40
N ALA A 23 22.39 11.57 18.09
CA ALA A 23 21.59 10.80 17.15
C ALA A 23 22.05 9.33 17.07
N SER A 24 23.35 9.06 17.10
CA SER A 24 23.89 7.70 17.13
C SER A 24 23.57 6.96 18.43
N THR A 25 23.62 7.66 19.56
CA THR A 25 23.28 7.08 20.88
C THR A 25 21.79 6.73 20.98
N ASP A 26 20.90 7.59 20.47
CA ASP A 26 19.46 7.32 20.41
C ASP A 26 19.13 6.13 19.50
N GLN A 27 19.83 6.00 18.37
CA GLN A 27 19.66 4.89 17.43
C GLN A 27 20.08 3.55 18.06
N GLU A 28 21.23 3.51 18.74
CA GLU A 28 21.70 2.31 19.45
C GLU A 28 20.78 1.92 20.61
N ALA A 29 20.25 2.89 21.34
CA ALA A 29 19.26 2.62 22.40
C ALA A 29 17.98 1.98 21.83
N LYS A 30 17.46 2.49 20.71
CA LYS A 30 16.29 1.92 20.05
C LYS A 30 16.56 0.52 19.48
N LYS A 31 17.77 0.29 18.97
CA LYS A 31 18.24 -1.03 18.51
C LYS A 31 18.24 -2.03 19.66
N SER A 32 18.83 -1.68 20.81
CA SER A 32 18.85 -2.53 22.00
C SER A 32 17.44 -2.90 22.46
N LEU A 33 16.53 -1.92 22.54
CA LEU A 33 15.14 -2.16 22.93
C LEU A 33 14.41 -3.13 21.99
N LEU A 34 14.70 -3.08 20.68
CA LEU A 34 14.12 -4.02 19.71
C LEU A 34 14.68 -5.44 19.87
N ILE A 35 15.97 -5.56 20.13
CA ILE A 35 16.61 -6.85 20.41
C ILE A 35 16.01 -7.49 21.66
N ASP A 36 15.95 -6.73 22.76
CA ASP A 36 15.39 -7.19 24.04
C ASP A 36 13.92 -7.64 23.88
N GLU A 37 13.10 -6.87 23.17
CA GLU A 37 11.71 -7.21 22.89
C GLU A 37 11.58 -8.52 22.11
N LEU A 38 12.35 -8.68 21.02
CA LEU A 38 12.31 -9.90 20.19
C LEU A 38 12.69 -11.14 20.98
N ILE A 39 13.66 -11.03 21.89
CA ILE A 39 14.12 -12.14 22.71
C ILE A 39 13.15 -12.40 23.87
N GLN A 40 12.84 -11.37 24.66
CA GLN A 40 12.14 -11.53 25.94
C GLN A 40 10.62 -11.65 25.78
N GLU A 41 10.03 -10.87 24.86
CA GLU A 41 8.57 -10.84 24.71
C GLU A 41 8.09 -11.76 23.58
N HIS A 42 8.90 -11.93 22.52
CA HIS A 42 8.50 -12.72 21.33
C HIS A 42 9.19 -14.09 21.23
N GLY A 43 10.13 -14.40 22.14
CA GLY A 43 10.75 -15.71 22.27
C GLY A 43 11.58 -16.14 21.08
N PHE A 44 12.24 -15.20 20.41
CA PHE A 44 13.21 -15.52 19.36
C PHE A 44 14.56 -15.89 19.98
N ASP A 45 15.28 -16.79 19.31
CA ASP A 45 16.63 -17.18 19.73
C ASP A 45 17.58 -15.97 19.72
N GLU A 46 18.32 -15.78 20.80
CA GLU A 46 19.21 -14.64 20.99
C GLU A 46 20.28 -14.56 19.89
N GLN A 47 20.93 -15.69 19.59
CA GLN A 47 21.98 -15.73 18.59
C GLN A 47 21.45 -15.37 17.21
N TYR A 48 20.26 -15.87 16.86
CA TYR A 48 19.57 -15.54 15.62
C TYR A 48 19.26 -14.03 15.54
N VAL A 49 18.68 -13.45 16.59
CA VAL A 49 18.34 -12.01 16.62
C VAL A 49 19.61 -11.17 16.47
N LEU A 50 20.64 -11.44 17.27
CA LEU A 50 21.91 -10.70 17.22
C LEU A 50 22.54 -10.77 15.83
N ASN A 51 22.58 -11.95 15.19
CA ASN A 51 23.10 -12.09 13.84
C ASN A 51 22.33 -11.25 12.81
N ILE A 52 20.99 -11.16 12.92
CA ILE A 52 20.19 -10.32 12.04
C ILE A 52 20.55 -8.85 12.24
N PHE A 53 20.60 -8.38 13.51
CA PHE A 53 20.91 -6.99 13.83
C PHE A 53 22.35 -6.54 13.54
N GLU A 54 23.30 -7.47 13.45
CA GLU A 54 24.66 -7.21 12.98
C GLU A 54 24.72 -7.03 11.45
N ASN A 55 23.82 -7.69 10.71
CA ASN A 55 23.79 -7.67 9.25
C ASN A 55 22.76 -6.69 8.67
N MET A 56 21.93 -6.03 9.50
CA MET A 56 21.01 -4.98 9.09
C MET A 56 21.71 -3.65 8.87
N LYS A 57 21.11 -2.83 7.99
CA LYS A 57 21.58 -1.48 7.70
C LYS A 57 20.50 -0.46 8.02
N PHE A 58 20.92 0.66 8.59
CA PHE A 58 20.11 1.86 8.68
C PHE A 58 20.31 2.69 7.40
N LEU A 59 19.21 3.02 6.71
CA LEU A 59 19.19 3.67 5.39
C LEU A 59 18.45 5.02 5.48
N PRO A 60 19.13 6.12 5.85
CA PRO A 60 18.51 7.43 6.11
C PRO A 60 17.67 7.97 4.94
N GLU A 61 18.06 7.64 3.69
CA GLU A 61 17.36 8.06 2.48
C GLU A 61 15.90 7.56 2.40
N LEU A 62 15.56 6.48 3.11
CA LEU A 62 14.19 5.97 3.14
C LEU A 62 13.25 6.89 3.93
N ILE A 63 13.79 7.63 4.91
CA ILE A 63 13.01 8.58 5.70
C ILE A 63 12.57 9.76 4.82
N GLU A 64 13.43 10.21 3.92
CA GLU A 64 13.06 11.25 2.97
C GLU A 64 12.01 10.74 1.97
N SER A 65 12.19 9.54 1.44
CA SER A 65 11.29 8.91 0.47
C SER A 65 9.87 8.77 1.02
N ILE A 66 9.71 8.29 2.27
CA ILE A 66 8.38 8.09 2.86
C ILE A 66 7.68 9.40 3.23
N SER A 67 8.43 10.50 3.36
CA SER A 67 7.88 11.81 3.71
C SER A 67 7.21 12.52 2.53
N ARG A 68 7.40 12.06 1.28
CA ARG A 68 6.90 12.70 0.04
C ARG A 68 6.12 11.73 -0.85
N PRO A 69 5.01 11.13 -0.38
CA PRO A 69 4.22 10.22 -1.19
C PRO A 69 3.53 10.94 -2.35
N ALA A 70 3.42 10.28 -3.51
CA ALA A 70 2.82 10.84 -4.72
C ALA A 70 1.36 11.28 -4.51
N GLU A 71 0.61 10.57 -3.68
CA GLU A 71 -0.78 10.84 -3.34
C GLU A 71 -1.01 12.19 -2.67
N ARG A 72 0.02 12.77 -2.05
CA ARG A 72 -0.06 14.09 -1.39
C ARG A 72 0.43 15.24 -2.26
N THR A 73 1.09 14.94 -3.38
CA THR A 73 1.80 15.93 -4.17
C THR A 73 1.24 16.12 -5.56
N LYS A 74 0.31 15.26 -5.99
CA LYS A 74 -0.21 15.23 -7.37
C LYS A 74 -1.71 15.46 -7.42
N THR A 75 -2.17 16.16 -8.47
CA THR A 75 -3.57 16.21 -8.86
C THR A 75 -4.02 14.86 -9.45
N TRP A 76 -5.32 14.65 -9.55
CA TRP A 76 -5.85 13.40 -10.11
C TRP A 76 -5.34 13.10 -11.53
N PRO A 77 -5.35 14.04 -12.50
CA PRO A 77 -4.84 13.74 -13.85
C PRO A 77 -3.35 13.38 -13.86
N GLU A 78 -2.54 14.01 -12.99
CA GLU A 78 -1.12 13.69 -12.85
C GLU A 78 -0.90 12.31 -12.24
N TYR A 79 -1.65 11.97 -11.21
CA TYR A 79 -1.59 10.67 -10.54
C TYR A 79 -2.05 9.56 -11.48
N ARG A 80 -3.18 9.75 -12.16
CA ARG A 80 -3.72 8.80 -13.13
C ARG A 80 -2.73 8.45 -14.25
N LYS A 81 -2.02 9.45 -14.78
CA LYS A 81 -1.01 9.28 -15.85
C LYS A 81 0.17 8.38 -15.46
N ILE A 82 0.45 8.19 -14.16
CA ILE A 82 1.50 7.27 -13.71
C ILE A 82 1.09 5.82 -13.98
N PHE A 83 -0.18 5.49 -13.81
CA PHE A 83 -0.66 4.11 -13.77
C PHE A 83 -1.46 3.71 -15.02
N VAL A 84 -2.38 4.56 -15.50
CA VAL A 84 -3.24 4.24 -16.64
C VAL A 84 -2.55 4.67 -17.93
N THR A 85 -1.63 3.83 -18.41
CA THR A 85 -0.84 4.07 -19.63
C THR A 85 -1.01 2.91 -20.63
N ASN A 86 -0.92 3.22 -21.94
CA ASN A 86 -1.01 2.18 -22.98
C ASN A 86 0.00 1.05 -22.76
N LYS A 87 1.21 1.36 -22.28
CA LYS A 87 2.24 0.34 -21.99
C LYS A 87 1.80 -0.59 -20.84
N ARG A 88 1.21 -0.04 -19.77
CA ARG A 88 0.78 -0.84 -18.62
C ARG A 88 -0.48 -1.64 -18.95
N ILE A 89 -1.42 -1.08 -19.73
CA ILE A 89 -2.59 -1.78 -20.24
C ILE A 89 -2.16 -2.97 -21.11
N ALA A 90 -1.28 -2.75 -22.09
CA ALA A 90 -0.77 -3.82 -22.94
C ALA A 90 -0.05 -4.93 -22.14
N ALA A 91 0.70 -4.55 -21.10
CA ALA A 91 1.33 -5.52 -20.21
C ALA A 91 0.30 -6.32 -19.40
N GLY A 92 -0.79 -5.69 -18.96
CA GLY A 92 -1.89 -6.35 -18.26
C GLY A 92 -2.65 -7.33 -19.16
N VAL A 93 -2.92 -6.96 -20.40
CA VAL A 93 -3.53 -7.86 -21.40
C VAL A 93 -2.65 -9.07 -21.65
N LEU A 94 -1.33 -8.87 -21.79
CA LEU A 94 -0.39 -9.97 -21.98
C LEU A 94 -0.36 -10.89 -20.75
N PHE A 95 -0.29 -10.30 -19.55
CA PHE A 95 -0.32 -11.04 -18.29
C PHE A 95 -1.62 -11.86 -18.15
N ALA A 96 -2.77 -11.25 -18.45
CA ALA A 96 -4.06 -11.94 -18.39
C ALA A 96 -4.14 -13.13 -19.34
N LYS A 97 -3.59 -13.00 -20.56
CA LYS A 97 -3.50 -14.12 -21.52
C LYS A 97 -2.56 -15.24 -21.07
N GLN A 98 -1.49 -14.91 -20.34
CA GLN A 98 -0.52 -15.89 -19.86
C GLN A 98 -1.00 -16.62 -18.59
N HIS A 99 -1.77 -15.95 -17.71
CA HIS A 99 -2.17 -16.43 -16.40
C HIS A 99 -3.69 -16.50 -16.19
N GLY A 100 -4.44 -16.66 -17.30
CA GLY A 100 -5.90 -16.64 -17.29
C GLY A 100 -6.53 -17.64 -16.31
N GLU A 101 -6.02 -18.86 -16.26
CA GLU A 101 -6.53 -19.91 -15.35
C GLU A 101 -6.41 -19.52 -13.86
N ALA A 102 -5.26 -18.97 -13.46
CA ALA A 102 -5.03 -18.52 -12.09
C ALA A 102 -5.93 -17.31 -11.74
N ILE A 103 -6.10 -16.36 -12.70
CA ILE A 103 -6.99 -15.20 -12.55
C ILE A 103 -8.45 -15.67 -12.41
N ASP A 104 -8.90 -16.59 -13.27
CA ASP A 104 -10.25 -17.12 -13.26
C ASP A 104 -10.58 -17.88 -11.97
N ARG A 105 -9.62 -18.66 -11.48
CA ARG A 105 -9.71 -19.36 -10.21
C ARG A 105 -9.84 -18.38 -9.06
N ALA A 106 -8.93 -17.42 -8.94
CA ALA A 106 -8.94 -16.44 -7.87
C ALA A 106 -10.23 -15.59 -7.88
N ALA A 107 -10.67 -15.13 -9.07
CA ALA A 107 -11.89 -14.36 -9.20
C ALA A 107 -13.13 -15.16 -8.75
N ARG A 108 -13.23 -16.42 -9.16
CA ARG A 108 -14.34 -17.29 -8.80
C ARG A 108 -14.38 -17.62 -7.30
N GLU A 109 -13.24 -17.99 -6.72
CA GLU A 109 -13.16 -18.45 -5.33
C GLU A 109 -13.26 -17.32 -4.32
N MET A 110 -12.70 -16.17 -4.65
CA MET A 110 -12.73 -14.99 -3.79
C MET A 110 -13.96 -14.10 -4.05
N GLY A 111 -14.64 -14.28 -5.17
CA GLY A 111 -15.78 -13.46 -5.56
C GLY A 111 -15.40 -12.04 -5.98
N VAL A 112 -14.14 -11.82 -6.36
CA VAL A 112 -13.58 -10.53 -6.79
C VAL A 112 -13.46 -10.51 -8.31
N PRO A 113 -13.99 -9.49 -9.03
CA PRO A 113 -13.87 -9.43 -10.48
C PRO A 113 -12.41 -9.42 -10.94
N LYS A 114 -12.11 -10.14 -12.06
CA LYS A 114 -10.78 -10.22 -12.67
C LYS A 114 -10.13 -8.85 -12.86
N LYS A 115 -10.90 -7.87 -13.32
CA LYS A 115 -10.42 -6.50 -13.53
C LYS A 115 -9.87 -5.86 -12.26
N ILE A 116 -10.40 -6.18 -11.08
CA ILE A 116 -9.90 -5.64 -9.80
C ILE A 116 -8.59 -6.31 -9.40
N LEU A 117 -8.48 -7.64 -9.54
CA LEU A 117 -7.21 -8.35 -9.31
C LEU A 117 -6.10 -7.84 -10.23
N LEU A 118 -6.40 -7.69 -11.53
CA LEU A 118 -5.47 -7.14 -12.53
C LEU A 118 -5.12 -5.67 -12.26
N GLY A 119 -6.10 -4.86 -11.84
CA GLY A 119 -5.89 -3.47 -11.50
C GLY A 119 -4.93 -3.31 -10.33
N ILE A 120 -5.15 -4.04 -9.22
CA ILE A 120 -4.25 -4.03 -8.05
C ILE A 120 -2.85 -4.48 -8.45
N LEU A 121 -2.70 -5.65 -9.06
CA LEU A 121 -1.39 -6.17 -9.47
C LEU A 121 -0.67 -5.23 -10.45
N GLY A 122 -1.43 -4.61 -11.35
CA GLY A 122 -0.92 -3.64 -12.29
C GLY A 122 -0.42 -2.35 -11.63
N VAL A 123 -1.11 -1.85 -10.61
CA VAL A 123 -0.72 -0.65 -9.86
C VAL A 123 0.48 -0.94 -8.97
N GLU A 124 0.43 -2.02 -8.19
CA GLU A 124 1.45 -2.34 -7.18
C GLU A 124 2.82 -2.62 -7.80
N THR A 125 2.89 -3.53 -8.75
CA THR A 125 4.19 -4.00 -9.23
C THR A 125 4.34 -4.05 -10.74
N TYR A 126 3.37 -3.46 -11.49
CA TYR A 126 3.40 -3.58 -12.95
C TYR A 126 3.45 -5.04 -13.40
N PHE A 127 2.56 -5.85 -12.81
CA PHE A 127 2.49 -7.31 -13.03
C PHE A 127 3.79 -8.03 -12.65
N GLY A 128 4.29 -7.76 -11.45
CA GLY A 128 5.48 -8.38 -10.88
C GLY A 128 6.83 -7.87 -11.39
N ARG A 129 6.85 -6.90 -12.30
CA ARG A 129 8.10 -6.37 -12.89
C ARG A 129 8.89 -5.46 -11.97
N ILE A 130 8.23 -4.85 -10.98
CA ILE A 130 8.83 -3.86 -10.07
C ILE A 130 8.36 -4.20 -8.64
N GLN A 131 9.08 -5.09 -7.97
CA GLN A 131 8.72 -5.53 -6.60
C GLN A 131 9.52 -4.81 -5.50
N GLY A 132 10.47 -3.93 -5.89
CA GLY A 132 11.41 -3.28 -4.99
C GLY A 132 12.72 -4.03 -4.85
N ASN A 133 13.77 -3.30 -4.39
CA ASN A 133 15.13 -3.82 -4.31
C ASN A 133 15.78 -3.65 -2.93
N TYR A 134 15.08 -3.04 -1.97
CA TYR A 134 15.57 -2.88 -0.61
C TYR A 134 15.42 -4.18 0.16
N LYS A 135 16.37 -4.50 1.04
CA LYS A 135 16.12 -5.54 2.03
C LYS A 135 14.98 -5.07 2.94
N VAL A 136 13.94 -5.88 3.07
CA VAL A 136 12.75 -5.53 3.85
C VAL A 136 13.10 -5.26 5.31
N VAL A 137 14.00 -6.05 5.87
CA VAL A 137 14.48 -5.88 7.24
C VAL A 137 15.17 -4.54 7.45
N ASP A 138 16.01 -4.08 6.49
CA ASP A 138 16.66 -2.76 6.54
C ASP A 138 15.65 -1.63 6.48
N SER A 139 14.66 -1.76 5.58
CA SER A 139 13.58 -0.77 5.43
C SER A 139 12.76 -0.63 6.71
N LEU A 140 12.28 -1.75 7.24
CA LEU A 140 11.44 -1.74 8.44
C LEU A 140 12.22 -1.27 9.68
N TYR A 141 13.47 -1.72 9.85
CA TYR A 141 14.35 -1.25 10.93
C TYR A 141 14.58 0.26 10.86
N THR A 142 14.94 0.76 9.66
CA THR A 142 15.17 2.19 9.45
C THR A 142 13.94 3.03 9.82
N LEU A 143 12.77 2.62 9.36
CA LEU A 143 11.53 3.35 9.60
C LEU A 143 10.99 3.17 11.02
N ALA A 144 11.21 2.01 11.65
CA ALA A 144 10.87 1.78 13.06
C ALA A 144 11.65 2.68 14.00
N THR A 145 12.93 2.93 13.70
CA THR A 145 13.82 3.66 14.59
C THR A 145 14.04 5.12 14.20
N GLY A 146 13.93 5.44 12.91
CA GLY A 146 14.24 6.75 12.34
C GLY A 146 13.04 7.59 11.88
N TYR A 147 11.80 7.04 11.84
CA TYR A 147 10.61 7.77 11.37
C TYR A 147 9.52 7.89 12.46
N PRO A 148 9.62 8.88 13.37
CA PRO A 148 8.74 9.02 14.53
C PRO A 148 7.23 9.00 14.21
N PRO A 149 6.72 9.60 13.10
CA PRO A 149 5.29 9.65 12.83
C PRO A 149 4.61 8.27 12.72
N ARG A 150 5.38 7.23 12.33
CA ARG A 150 4.88 5.86 12.18
C ARG A 150 5.80 4.81 12.79
N SER A 151 6.67 5.18 13.71
CA SER A 151 7.65 4.28 14.35
C SER A 151 6.99 3.03 14.94
N LYS A 152 5.88 3.19 15.68
CA LYS A 152 5.14 2.07 16.27
C LYS A 152 4.62 1.09 15.23
N PHE A 153 4.12 1.59 14.11
CA PHE A 153 3.65 0.77 13.01
C PHE A 153 4.80 -0.04 12.39
N PHE A 154 5.91 0.60 12.03
CA PHE A 154 7.04 -0.09 11.41
C PHE A 154 7.75 -1.04 12.38
N ARG A 155 7.74 -0.74 13.69
CA ARG A 155 8.21 -1.68 14.73
C ARG A 155 7.36 -2.94 14.74
N SER A 156 6.04 -2.81 14.72
CA SER A 156 5.13 -3.95 14.63
C SER A 156 5.35 -4.75 13.35
N GLU A 157 5.57 -4.08 12.20
CA GLU A 157 5.84 -4.76 10.94
C GLU A 157 7.19 -5.49 10.93
N LEU A 158 8.22 -4.94 11.60
CA LEU A 158 9.50 -5.62 11.77
C LEU A 158 9.34 -6.90 12.62
N ILE A 159 8.61 -6.84 13.73
CA ILE A 159 8.32 -8.02 14.56
C ILE A 159 7.53 -9.06 13.74
N ASN A 160 6.52 -8.62 12.98
CA ASN A 160 5.77 -9.50 12.08
C ASN A 160 6.66 -10.12 10.99
N LEU A 161 7.71 -9.43 10.52
CA LEU A 161 8.67 -10.00 9.58
C LEU A 161 9.46 -11.15 10.20
N PHE A 162 9.89 -11.04 11.45
CA PHE A 162 10.54 -12.13 12.17
C PHE A 162 9.62 -13.36 12.28
N TYR A 163 8.34 -13.14 12.65
CA TYR A 163 7.36 -14.22 12.70
C TYR A 163 7.13 -14.85 11.33
N LEU A 164 6.89 -14.03 10.29
CA LEU A 164 6.68 -14.48 8.92
C LEU A 164 7.84 -15.37 8.46
N CYS A 165 9.07 -14.94 8.66
CA CYS A 165 10.25 -15.69 8.24
C CYS A 165 10.37 -17.04 8.95
N ARG A 166 10.00 -17.10 10.24
CA ARG A 166 9.96 -18.35 11.02
C ARG A 166 8.84 -19.28 10.55
N GLU A 167 7.66 -18.73 10.28
CA GLU A 167 6.47 -19.48 9.86
C GLU A 167 6.64 -20.07 8.45
N GLU A 168 7.18 -19.27 7.51
CA GLU A 168 7.32 -19.66 6.10
C GLU A 168 8.71 -20.21 5.74
N GLY A 169 9.63 -20.29 6.70
CA GLY A 169 11.00 -20.75 6.43
C GLY A 169 11.81 -19.81 5.52
N LEU A 170 11.54 -18.51 5.54
CA LEU A 170 12.19 -17.52 4.69
C LEU A 170 13.46 -16.95 5.35
N SER A 171 14.48 -16.64 4.52
CA SER A 171 15.67 -15.92 5.00
C SER A 171 15.40 -14.43 5.13
N ILE A 172 15.31 -13.92 6.35
CA ILE A 172 14.98 -12.52 6.66
C ILE A 172 15.95 -11.52 6.01
N LEU A 173 17.22 -11.89 5.83
CA LEU A 173 18.26 -11.04 5.24
C LEU A 173 18.20 -11.00 3.70
N ASP A 174 17.45 -11.92 3.07
CA ASP A 174 17.40 -12.04 1.60
C ASP A 174 16.10 -11.50 0.99
N ILE A 175 15.05 -11.31 1.80
CA ILE A 175 13.78 -10.77 1.32
C ILE A 175 13.97 -9.33 0.84
N LYS A 176 13.57 -9.10 -0.42
CA LYS A 176 13.56 -7.77 -1.03
C LYS A 176 12.14 -7.26 -1.21
N GLY A 177 12.00 -5.94 -1.14
CA GLY A 177 10.71 -5.28 -1.28
C GLY A 177 10.86 -3.78 -1.50
N SER A 178 9.79 -3.03 -1.22
CA SER A 178 9.77 -1.59 -1.34
C SER A 178 10.57 -0.90 -0.22
N TYR A 179 10.81 0.39 -0.41
CA TYR A 179 11.43 1.25 0.62
C TYR A 179 10.61 1.29 1.94
N ALA A 180 9.33 0.95 1.90
CA ALA A 180 8.44 0.91 3.07
C ALA A 180 8.20 -0.53 3.60
N GLY A 181 8.93 -1.53 3.10
CA GLY A 181 8.86 -2.91 3.58
C GLY A 181 7.72 -3.75 3.00
N ALA A 182 7.10 -3.32 1.90
CA ALA A 182 6.12 -4.12 1.19
C ALA A 182 6.80 -5.14 0.27
N MET A 183 6.24 -6.35 0.19
CA MET A 183 6.89 -7.54 -0.37
C MET A 183 6.09 -8.20 -1.50
N GLY A 184 6.82 -8.82 -2.42
CA GLY A 184 6.27 -9.65 -3.49
C GLY A 184 5.43 -8.89 -4.50
N ALA A 185 4.81 -9.62 -5.42
CA ALA A 185 3.99 -9.03 -6.46
C ALA A 185 2.75 -8.26 -5.94
N PRO A 186 2.09 -8.68 -4.84
CA PRO A 186 0.95 -7.96 -4.27
C PRO A 186 1.36 -6.81 -3.34
N GLN A 187 2.65 -6.58 -3.08
CA GLN A 187 3.17 -5.56 -2.15
C GLN A 187 2.56 -5.66 -0.74
N PHE A 188 2.46 -6.86 -0.20
CA PHE A 188 2.01 -7.05 1.17
C PHE A 188 3.09 -6.64 2.18
N ILE A 189 2.70 -5.89 3.21
CA ILE A 189 3.53 -5.70 4.41
C ILE A 189 3.52 -6.99 5.25
N SER A 190 4.42 -7.12 6.20
CA SER A 190 4.63 -8.37 6.97
C SER A 190 3.36 -8.89 7.64
N SER A 191 2.60 -8.01 8.29
CA SER A 191 1.33 -8.37 8.92
C SER A 191 0.26 -8.77 7.90
N SER A 192 0.23 -8.13 6.72
CA SER A 192 -0.71 -8.51 5.66
C SER A 192 -0.36 -9.86 5.06
N TYR A 193 0.93 -10.16 4.87
CA TYR A 193 1.38 -11.48 4.42
C TYR A 193 0.88 -12.57 5.36
N ARG A 194 1.14 -12.44 6.66
CA ARG A 194 0.71 -13.41 7.68
C ARG A 194 -0.80 -13.58 7.80
N ASN A 195 -1.58 -12.51 7.61
CA ASN A 195 -3.03 -12.53 7.82
C ASN A 195 -3.84 -12.88 6.56
N TYR A 196 -3.33 -12.58 5.39
CA TYR A 196 -4.11 -12.62 4.15
C TYR A 196 -3.51 -13.47 3.04
N ALA A 197 -2.21 -13.78 3.08
CA ALA A 197 -1.62 -14.64 2.08
C ALA A 197 -2.16 -16.07 2.21
N VAL A 198 -2.33 -16.74 1.08
CA VAL A 198 -2.87 -18.09 0.99
C VAL A 198 -2.09 -18.89 -0.07
N ASP A 199 -1.95 -20.18 0.17
CA ASP A 199 -1.46 -21.16 -0.80
C ASP A 199 -2.56 -21.38 -1.86
N GLY A 200 -2.40 -20.74 -3.00
CA GLY A 200 -3.40 -20.73 -4.08
C GLY A 200 -3.33 -21.93 -4.99
N ASN A 201 -2.21 -22.65 -5.04
CA ASN A 201 -2.01 -23.85 -5.85
C ASN A 201 -2.04 -25.15 -5.04
N ALA A 202 -2.14 -25.05 -3.70
CA ALA A 202 -2.18 -26.17 -2.75
C ALA A 202 -0.89 -27.02 -2.76
N ASP A 203 0.29 -26.39 -2.97
CA ASP A 203 1.59 -27.06 -2.93
C ASP A 203 2.22 -27.13 -1.52
N GLY A 204 1.55 -26.54 -0.52
CA GLY A 204 1.96 -26.50 0.88
C GLY A 204 2.89 -25.34 1.22
N LYS A 205 3.03 -24.35 0.34
CA LYS A 205 3.83 -23.13 0.54
C LYS A 205 3.07 -21.90 0.09
N ILE A 206 3.43 -20.75 0.65
CA ILE A 206 2.91 -19.46 0.21
C ILE A 206 4.07 -18.67 -0.40
N ASP A 207 4.05 -18.46 -1.74
CA ASP A 207 5.09 -17.73 -2.46
C ASP A 207 4.50 -16.51 -3.20
N LEU A 208 4.51 -15.35 -2.52
CA LEU A 208 4.05 -14.09 -3.12
C LEU A 208 5.07 -13.44 -4.07
N PHE A 209 6.23 -14.07 -4.26
CA PHE A 209 7.28 -13.57 -5.14
C PHE A 209 7.24 -14.21 -6.52
N ASN A 210 6.90 -15.53 -6.61
CA ASN A 210 7.04 -16.31 -7.84
C ASN A 210 5.78 -17.10 -8.23
N SER A 211 4.84 -17.39 -7.29
CA SER A 211 3.60 -18.11 -7.56
C SER A 211 2.45 -17.17 -7.89
N TRP A 212 2.02 -17.12 -9.14
CA TRP A 212 0.88 -16.30 -9.54
C TRP A 212 -0.45 -16.76 -8.95
N ASP A 213 -0.58 -18.03 -8.66
CA ASP A 213 -1.75 -18.59 -7.98
C ASP A 213 -1.86 -18.05 -6.56
N ASP A 214 -0.77 -18.06 -5.81
CA ASP A 214 -0.74 -17.53 -4.44
C ASP A 214 -0.94 -16.01 -4.43
N VAL A 215 -0.29 -15.30 -5.36
CA VAL A 215 -0.41 -13.84 -5.50
C VAL A 215 -1.85 -13.43 -5.73
N LEU A 216 -2.51 -14.00 -6.74
CA LEU A 216 -3.87 -13.62 -7.14
C LEU A 216 -4.90 -14.04 -6.09
N MET A 217 -4.75 -15.23 -5.55
CA MET A 217 -5.61 -15.71 -4.44
C MET A 217 -5.44 -14.86 -3.20
N SER A 218 -4.22 -14.46 -2.86
CA SER A 218 -3.94 -13.60 -1.70
C SER A 218 -4.50 -12.19 -1.86
N ILE A 219 -4.41 -11.58 -3.05
CA ILE A 219 -5.06 -10.29 -3.35
C ILE A 219 -6.58 -10.43 -3.14
N GLY A 220 -7.18 -11.48 -3.71
CA GLY A 220 -8.61 -11.73 -3.57
C GLY A 220 -9.01 -11.99 -2.10
N ASN A 221 -8.24 -12.78 -1.37
CA ASN A 221 -8.47 -13.07 0.05
C ASN A 221 -8.36 -11.82 0.91
N TYR A 222 -7.39 -10.92 0.62
CA TYR A 222 -7.28 -9.63 1.28
C TYR A 222 -8.58 -8.83 1.15
N LEU A 223 -9.10 -8.67 -0.07
CA LEU A 223 -10.34 -7.93 -0.30
C LEU A 223 -11.53 -8.60 0.38
N LYS A 224 -11.66 -9.94 0.25
CA LYS A 224 -12.72 -10.72 0.89
C LYS A 224 -12.73 -10.58 2.42
N LYS A 225 -11.55 -10.66 3.05
CA LYS A 225 -11.41 -10.51 4.51
C LYS A 225 -11.67 -9.07 4.98
N ASN A 226 -11.48 -8.09 4.09
CA ASN A 226 -11.80 -6.69 4.35
C ASN A 226 -13.23 -6.30 3.94
N GLY A 227 -14.09 -7.27 3.69
CA GLY A 227 -15.54 -7.06 3.50
C GLY A 227 -15.99 -6.92 2.04
N TRP A 228 -15.21 -7.42 1.06
CA TRP A 228 -15.66 -7.44 -0.33
C TRP A 228 -17.01 -8.15 -0.46
N ASP A 229 -18.00 -7.45 -1.00
CA ASP A 229 -19.29 -8.00 -1.36
C ASP A 229 -19.27 -8.41 -2.84
N LYS A 230 -19.51 -9.70 -3.10
CA LYS A 230 -19.53 -10.28 -4.45
C LYS A 230 -20.59 -9.63 -5.36
N SER A 231 -21.72 -9.22 -4.80
CA SER A 231 -22.84 -8.56 -5.48
C SER A 231 -22.78 -7.03 -5.40
N GLY A 232 -21.91 -6.50 -4.53
CA GLY A 232 -21.84 -5.09 -4.23
C GLY A 232 -21.24 -4.25 -5.36
N LEU A 233 -21.75 -3.06 -5.50
CA LEU A 233 -21.24 -2.09 -6.46
C LEU A 233 -19.91 -1.49 -5.99
N ILE A 234 -19.13 -1.04 -6.96
CA ILE A 234 -17.81 -0.44 -6.71
C ILE A 234 -17.92 1.07 -6.71
N TYR A 235 -18.34 1.64 -7.84
CA TYR A 235 -18.50 3.08 -8.01
C TYR A 235 -19.50 3.40 -9.12
N SER A 236 -20.02 4.63 -9.11
CA SER A 236 -20.85 5.22 -10.17
C SER A 236 -20.24 6.51 -10.65
N ARG A 237 -20.47 6.85 -11.92
CA ARG A 237 -20.11 8.16 -12.46
C ARG A 237 -21.27 9.11 -12.31
N TYR A 238 -20.97 10.35 -12.01
CA TYR A 238 -21.97 11.41 -11.87
C TYR A 238 -21.48 12.69 -12.57
N PRO A 239 -22.34 13.35 -13.36
CA PRO A 239 -21.99 14.62 -14.03
C PRO A 239 -21.61 15.71 -13.03
N ARG A 240 -20.49 16.39 -13.22
CA ARG A 240 -19.92 17.37 -12.28
C ARG A 240 -20.58 18.73 -12.28
N ASN A 241 -21.45 19.05 -13.24
CA ASN A 241 -22.09 20.36 -13.45
C ASN A 241 -23.03 20.80 -12.29
N ASP A 242 -23.13 20.03 -11.21
CA ASP A 242 -23.93 20.39 -10.06
C ASP A 242 -23.06 21.00 -8.95
N THR A 243 -23.12 22.32 -8.79
CA THR A 243 -22.39 23.08 -7.76
C THR A 243 -22.78 22.71 -6.32
N LYS A 244 -23.91 22.01 -6.12
CA LYS A 244 -24.35 21.53 -4.81
C LYS A 244 -23.46 20.40 -4.29
N LEU A 245 -22.79 19.66 -5.19
CA LEU A 245 -21.97 18.50 -4.85
C LEU A 245 -20.72 18.85 -4.04
N SER A 246 -20.19 20.07 -4.15
CA SER A 246 -18.97 20.47 -3.46
C SER A 246 -19.06 20.43 -1.92
N ASN A 247 -20.28 20.58 -1.39
CA ASN A 247 -20.53 20.59 0.05
C ASN A 247 -20.70 19.16 0.63
N LEU A 248 -21.00 18.19 -0.23
CA LEU A 248 -21.29 16.80 0.14
C LEU A 248 -20.06 15.89 0.03
N ALA A 249 -18.98 16.39 -0.58
CA ALA A 249 -17.78 15.61 -0.74
C ALA A 249 -17.22 15.14 0.60
N SER A 250 -17.13 13.86 0.78
CA SER A 250 -16.54 13.28 1.98
C SER A 250 -15.07 13.65 2.09
N LYS A 251 -14.68 14.21 3.24
CA LYS A 251 -13.27 14.46 3.60
C LYS A 251 -12.59 13.20 4.14
N THR A 252 -13.34 12.12 4.33
CA THR A 252 -12.86 10.85 4.90
C THR A 252 -12.88 9.76 3.84
N ILE A 253 -11.94 8.82 3.95
CA ILE A 253 -11.89 7.65 3.07
C ILE A 253 -13.04 6.69 3.38
N LYS A 254 -13.38 6.54 4.66
CA LYS A 254 -14.52 5.73 5.08
C LYS A 254 -15.81 6.46 4.74
N PRO A 255 -16.74 5.83 4.01
CA PRO A 255 -18.06 6.41 3.73
C PRO A 255 -18.80 6.72 5.02
N THR A 256 -19.44 7.89 5.04
CA THR A 256 -20.28 8.36 6.16
C THR A 256 -21.70 8.66 5.73
N SER A 257 -22.00 8.55 4.45
CA SER A 257 -23.29 8.87 3.84
C SER A 257 -23.92 7.61 3.21
N THR A 258 -25.23 7.67 3.02
CA THR A 258 -26.04 6.69 2.31
C THR A 258 -26.52 7.26 0.98
N ILE A 259 -27.13 6.43 0.14
CA ILE A 259 -27.82 6.88 -1.08
C ILE A 259 -28.94 7.85 -0.70
N GLN A 260 -29.70 7.59 0.37
CA GLN A 260 -30.76 8.49 0.85
C GLN A 260 -30.22 9.89 1.16
N ASP A 261 -29.07 10.00 1.84
CA ASP A 261 -28.46 11.30 2.12
C ASP A 261 -28.14 12.08 0.84
N LEU A 262 -27.74 11.39 -0.23
CA LEU A 262 -27.47 12.01 -1.52
C LEU A 262 -28.77 12.41 -2.25
N LEU A 263 -29.82 11.58 -2.17
CA LEU A 263 -31.15 11.88 -2.74
C LEU A 263 -31.80 13.08 -2.07
N ASP A 264 -31.70 13.21 -0.74
CA ASP A 264 -32.24 14.33 0.04
C ASP A 264 -31.59 15.65 -0.38
N GLU A 265 -30.35 15.63 -0.82
CA GLU A 265 -29.67 16.81 -1.37
C GLU A 265 -29.95 17.03 -2.87
N GLY A 266 -30.82 16.20 -3.46
CA GLY A 266 -31.27 16.33 -4.84
C GLY A 266 -30.34 15.69 -5.88
N ILE A 267 -29.42 14.83 -5.46
CA ILE A 267 -28.57 14.02 -6.36
C ILE A 267 -29.39 12.81 -6.80
N LYS A 268 -29.71 12.73 -8.08
CA LYS A 268 -30.44 11.59 -8.63
C LYS A 268 -29.49 10.44 -8.93
N ILE A 269 -29.69 9.33 -8.25
CA ILE A 269 -28.95 8.08 -8.46
C ILE A 269 -29.99 6.98 -8.61
N ASP A 270 -29.98 6.30 -9.77
CA ASP A 270 -30.94 5.23 -10.05
C ASP A 270 -30.31 3.85 -9.78
N GLY A 271 -31.12 2.91 -9.32
CA GLY A 271 -30.72 1.49 -9.23
C GLY A 271 -30.05 1.08 -7.93
N PHE A 272 -30.25 1.82 -6.84
CA PHE A 272 -29.67 1.55 -5.53
C PHE A 272 -30.76 1.46 -4.46
N GLU A 273 -30.45 0.75 -3.37
CA GLU A 273 -31.26 0.79 -2.15
C GLU A 273 -30.90 2.06 -1.36
N GLU A 274 -31.89 2.64 -0.66
CA GLU A 274 -31.74 3.92 0.03
C GLU A 274 -30.69 3.90 1.15
N ASP A 275 -30.47 2.74 1.77
CA ASP A 275 -29.50 2.50 2.84
C ASP A 275 -28.10 2.06 2.33
N ASP A 276 -27.92 1.88 1.02
CA ASP A 276 -26.61 1.60 0.44
C ASP A 276 -25.62 2.71 0.76
N ILE A 277 -24.38 2.29 1.08
CA ILE A 277 -23.29 3.23 1.38
C ILE A 277 -22.90 3.99 0.11
N ALA A 278 -22.82 5.30 0.23
CA ALA A 278 -22.41 6.21 -0.83
C ALA A 278 -21.38 7.22 -0.34
N GLN A 279 -20.35 7.47 -1.13
CA GLN A 279 -19.35 8.49 -0.87
C GLN A 279 -19.12 9.30 -2.13
N LEU A 280 -19.46 10.58 -2.09
CA LEU A 280 -19.10 11.49 -3.17
C LEU A 280 -17.61 11.76 -3.14
N ILE A 281 -16.93 11.45 -4.25
CA ILE A 281 -15.48 11.59 -4.42
C ILE A 281 -15.22 12.84 -5.25
N GLN A 282 -14.60 13.83 -4.62
CA GLN A 282 -14.06 14.99 -5.32
C GLN A 282 -12.55 14.85 -5.49
N LEU A 283 -12.09 15.20 -6.67
CA LEU A 283 -10.69 15.11 -7.07
C LEU A 283 -10.19 16.46 -7.56
N ASP A 284 -8.99 16.83 -7.16
CA ASP A 284 -8.34 18.05 -7.61
C ASP A 284 -7.86 17.93 -9.06
N GLY A 285 -7.95 19.02 -9.81
CA GLY A 285 -7.43 19.12 -11.18
C GLY A 285 -8.31 18.54 -12.28
N LEU A 286 -9.59 18.30 -11.96
CA LEU A 286 -10.61 17.97 -12.96
C LEU A 286 -11.24 19.26 -13.52
N ASP A 287 -11.54 19.24 -14.83
CA ASP A 287 -12.32 20.28 -15.50
C ASP A 287 -13.82 20.08 -15.26
N ASP A 288 -14.66 21.12 -15.53
CA ASP A 288 -16.12 21.04 -15.39
C ASP A 288 -16.79 20.00 -16.31
N LYS A 289 -16.06 19.47 -17.27
CA LYS A 289 -16.51 18.42 -18.19
C LYS A 289 -16.24 17.01 -17.70
N ASP A 290 -15.44 16.88 -16.63
CA ASP A 290 -15.09 15.58 -16.05
C ASP A 290 -16.22 15.07 -15.16
N ASP A 291 -16.34 13.76 -15.06
CA ASP A 291 -17.27 13.11 -14.14
C ASP A 291 -16.78 13.21 -12.70
N SER A 292 -17.70 13.42 -11.78
CA SER A 292 -17.53 13.11 -10.37
C SER A 292 -17.79 11.61 -10.16
N TYR A 293 -17.37 11.08 -9.01
CA TYR A 293 -17.53 9.67 -8.70
C TYR A 293 -18.26 9.50 -7.36
N ILE A 294 -19.13 8.53 -7.32
CA ILE A 294 -19.76 8.06 -6.07
C ILE A 294 -19.18 6.69 -5.79
N GLY A 295 -18.40 6.59 -4.72
CA GLY A 295 -17.84 5.33 -4.24
C GLY A 295 -18.86 4.58 -3.39
N HIS A 296 -19.05 3.30 -3.67
CA HIS A 296 -19.90 2.38 -2.91
C HIS A 296 -19.08 1.51 -1.97
N HIS A 297 -19.70 0.52 -1.32
CA HIS A 297 -19.04 -0.35 -0.34
C HIS A 297 -17.73 -0.95 -0.88
N ASN A 298 -17.76 -1.56 -2.07
CA ASN A 298 -16.56 -2.20 -2.63
C ASN A 298 -15.46 -1.20 -3.03
N PHE A 299 -15.83 0.04 -3.34
CA PHE A 299 -14.82 1.10 -3.52
C PHE A 299 -14.05 1.35 -2.23
N TYR A 300 -14.76 1.46 -1.12
CA TYR A 300 -14.12 1.57 0.19
C TYR A 300 -13.23 0.35 0.50
N VAL A 301 -13.67 -0.86 0.18
CA VAL A 301 -12.85 -2.07 0.38
C VAL A 301 -11.54 -1.97 -0.41
N ILE A 302 -11.54 -1.50 -1.66
CA ILE A 302 -10.30 -1.29 -2.41
C ILE A 302 -9.39 -0.27 -1.70
N THR A 303 -9.94 0.79 -1.09
CA THR A 303 -9.14 1.77 -0.35
C THR A 303 -8.48 1.20 0.91
N THR A 304 -8.88 0.02 1.39
CA THR A 304 -8.19 -0.64 2.51
C THR A 304 -6.80 -1.16 2.13
N TYR A 305 -6.58 -1.44 0.84
CA TYR A 305 -5.29 -1.86 0.32
C TYR A 305 -4.26 -0.71 0.36
N ASN A 306 -4.68 0.47 -0.10
CA ASN A 306 -3.96 1.73 0.10
C ASN A 306 -4.99 2.82 0.40
N ARG A 307 -4.86 3.47 1.56
CA ARG A 307 -5.84 4.43 2.09
C ARG A 307 -5.84 5.75 1.31
N ASN A 308 -6.23 5.66 0.04
CA ASN A 308 -6.34 6.81 -0.86
C ASN A 308 -7.43 6.57 -1.92
N VAL A 309 -8.29 7.56 -2.16
CA VAL A 309 -9.35 7.48 -3.19
C VAL A 309 -8.79 7.43 -4.61
N MET A 310 -7.69 8.15 -4.88
CA MET A 310 -7.05 8.11 -6.21
C MET A 310 -6.47 6.74 -6.51
N TYR A 311 -5.94 6.04 -5.48
CA TYR A 311 -5.48 4.66 -5.61
C TYR A 311 -6.62 3.73 -6.06
N ALA A 312 -7.75 3.76 -5.37
CA ALA A 312 -8.89 2.92 -5.72
C ALA A 312 -9.37 3.20 -7.17
N LEU A 313 -9.43 4.47 -7.56
CA LEU A 313 -9.81 4.85 -8.91
C LEU A 313 -8.82 4.37 -9.99
N VAL A 314 -7.50 4.47 -9.77
CA VAL A 314 -6.54 3.96 -10.77
C VAL A 314 -6.55 2.44 -10.85
N VAL A 315 -6.77 1.73 -9.74
CA VAL A 315 -6.99 0.28 -9.73
C VAL A 315 -8.17 -0.09 -10.62
N ILE A 316 -9.32 0.55 -10.42
CA ILE A 316 -10.54 0.29 -11.17
C ILE A 316 -10.33 0.64 -12.66
N GLN A 317 -9.85 1.86 -12.95
CA GLN A 317 -9.72 2.33 -14.34
C GLN A 317 -8.66 1.57 -15.14
N LEU A 318 -7.56 1.15 -14.49
CA LEU A 318 -6.57 0.28 -15.13
C LEU A 318 -7.17 -1.10 -15.41
N GLY A 319 -7.89 -1.66 -14.46
CA GLY A 319 -8.56 -2.94 -14.62
C GLY A 319 -9.61 -2.93 -15.73
N GLU A 320 -10.47 -1.91 -15.78
CA GLU A 320 -11.46 -1.72 -16.85
C GLU A 320 -10.81 -1.56 -18.23
N ALA A 321 -9.72 -0.78 -18.29
CA ALA A 321 -9.00 -0.60 -19.54
C ALA A 321 -8.30 -1.89 -20.03
N ILE A 322 -7.89 -2.78 -19.13
CA ILE A 322 -7.34 -4.09 -19.51
C ILE A 322 -8.48 -5.01 -19.98
N ASP A 323 -9.56 -5.07 -19.22
CA ASP A 323 -10.73 -5.92 -19.46
C ASP A 323 -11.32 -5.68 -20.85
N SER A 324 -11.42 -4.41 -21.27
CA SER A 324 -11.93 -4.02 -22.60
C SER A 324 -11.12 -4.55 -23.80
N TYR A 325 -9.96 -5.15 -23.58
CA TYR A 325 -9.14 -5.81 -24.60
C TYR A 325 -9.15 -7.34 -24.47
N LEU A 326 -9.84 -7.89 -23.49
CA LEU A 326 -9.93 -9.34 -23.26
C LEU A 326 -11.26 -9.94 -23.73
N ASP A 327 -12.28 -9.09 -23.91
CA ASP A 327 -13.55 -9.39 -24.55
C ASP A 327 -13.37 -9.41 -26.09
#